data_948963ce53e0a62ae125e43b2492a575
#
_entry.id   948963ce53e0a62ae125e43b2492a575
#
_cell.length_a   1.000
_cell.length_b   1.000
_cell.length_c   1.000
_cell.angle_alpha   90.00
_cell.angle_beta   90.00
_cell.angle_gamma   90.00
#
_symmetry.space_group_name_H-M   'P 1'
#
loop_
_entity.id
_entity.type
_entity.pdbx_description
1 polymer ?
#
loop_
_entity_poly.entity_id
_entity_poly.type
_entity_poly.pdbx_seq_one_letter_code
_entity_poly.pdbx_strand_id
1 'polypeptide(L)'
;MRFRRSIQESCRDSLALCACVFGLILLIAPASSSGQTPFDSSELQARRKAALEKAPDGIILLRSFSGLKHWDESGFHQDSSFYYFTGLANVHAAILVLDGAQKESWMFVAPRRGSFGSDLHGFDSIVLDPGPPSEAELKIDHVALWDQLVPFIESRRKSNPKLVLYADSAGQTGRMSGERSAPPGLDPMENSHLVWSDVLHRHWADLEVKDAFALLDEVRSLKSAAELVRLREAAAITEKGFWAGVHAIAPGRTQRQVEGKVLDACLEAGSDGPSLWPWVRSGPNAMGDTLFEAMADYRNLDRKMQAGEVVRLDVGCDYDMYKGDFGRTIPVSGHFNEGQRETMELLNGAYQAGLDAMRPGSTPKDVFRASLSYIQQHQAGLQTALAKEAAEDALKHLGFPLHGLGVDMAEGTPKIFQKGNVLCYEPLFTAGGEGFFVEDTVLITAEGHEIINLALPYAPQEIEKSMNQKPR
;
A
#
# COMPACT_ATOMS: atom_id res chain seq x y z
N MET A 1 -63.98 4.20 -40.37
CA MET A 1 -64.08 4.50 -38.91
C MET A 1 -63.55 3.37 -37.98
N ARG A 2 -62.91 2.30 -38.50
CA ARG A 2 -62.32 1.21 -37.68
C ARG A 2 -60.80 1.26 -37.54
N PHE A 3 -60.13 2.16 -38.19
CA PHE A 3 -58.66 2.25 -38.16
C PHE A 3 -58.09 3.26 -37.16
N ARG A 4 -58.90 4.09 -36.54
CA ARG A 4 -58.48 5.07 -35.52
C ARG A 4 -58.55 4.60 -34.08
N ARG A 5 -59.25 3.46 -33.78
CA ARG A 5 -59.33 2.92 -32.42
C ARG A 5 -58.13 2.05 -32.02
N SER A 6 -57.46 1.37 -32.98
CA SER A 6 -56.35 0.48 -32.69
C SER A 6 -55.04 1.20 -32.31
N ILE A 7 -54.86 2.46 -32.75
CA ILE A 7 -53.66 3.21 -32.48
C ILE A 7 -53.68 3.90 -31.11
N GLN A 8 -54.88 4.19 -30.55
CA GLN A 8 -55.01 4.80 -29.24
C GLN A 8 -54.88 3.80 -28.07
N GLU A 9 -55.19 2.53 -28.27
CA GLU A 9 -54.96 1.50 -27.25
C GLU A 9 -53.52 1.06 -27.21
N SER A 10 -52.81 0.95 -28.35
CA SER A 10 -51.38 0.64 -28.42
C SER A 10 -50.49 1.71 -27.78
N CYS A 11 -50.91 3.01 -27.85
CA CYS A 11 -50.13 4.09 -27.22
C CYS A 11 -50.35 4.19 -25.70
N ARG A 12 -51.46 3.71 -25.18
CA ARG A 12 -51.71 3.70 -23.71
C ARG A 12 -50.88 2.63 -23.00
N ASP A 13 -50.77 1.46 -23.58
CA ASP A 13 -49.98 0.37 -22.99
C ASP A 13 -48.47 0.63 -23.07
N SER A 14 -48.02 1.29 -24.13
CA SER A 14 -46.61 1.70 -24.24
C SER A 14 -46.20 2.84 -23.28
N LEU A 15 -47.13 3.74 -22.97
CA LEU A 15 -46.90 4.81 -21.98
C LEU A 15 -46.93 4.30 -20.55
N ALA A 16 -47.76 3.28 -20.23
CA ALA A 16 -47.77 2.63 -18.93
C ALA A 16 -46.48 1.81 -18.69
N LEU A 17 -45.95 1.13 -19.71
CA LEU A 17 -44.69 0.39 -19.61
C LEU A 17 -43.47 1.31 -19.46
N CYS A 18 -43.45 2.44 -20.17
CA CYS A 18 -42.37 3.45 -20.00
C CYS A 18 -42.42 4.11 -18.62
N ALA A 19 -43.59 4.36 -18.05
CA ALA A 19 -43.72 4.94 -16.72
C ALA A 19 -43.24 3.97 -15.62
N CYS A 20 -43.49 2.66 -15.77
CA CYS A 20 -42.98 1.65 -14.83
C CYS A 20 -41.46 1.42 -14.93
N VAL A 21 -40.86 1.54 -16.13
CA VAL A 21 -39.43 1.42 -16.30
C VAL A 21 -38.68 2.67 -15.81
N PHE A 22 -39.24 3.87 -16.01
CA PHE A 22 -38.68 5.09 -15.45
C PHE A 22 -38.90 5.23 -13.94
N GLY A 23 -39.93 4.65 -13.38
CA GLY A 23 -40.18 4.64 -11.93
C GLY A 23 -39.21 3.70 -11.16
N LEU A 24 -38.66 2.65 -11.81
CA LEU A 24 -37.72 1.73 -11.17
C LEU A 24 -36.23 2.16 -11.32
N ILE A 25 -35.93 3.05 -12.29
CA ILE A 25 -34.58 3.61 -12.50
C ILE A 25 -34.32 4.81 -11.55
N LEU A 26 -35.36 5.44 -10.99
CA LEU A 26 -35.22 6.57 -10.05
C LEU A 26 -34.95 6.15 -8.59
N LEU A 27 -34.83 4.87 -8.31
CA LEU A 27 -34.50 4.35 -6.96
C LEU A 27 -33.09 3.80 -6.81
N ILE A 28 -32.26 3.88 -7.87
CA ILE A 28 -30.83 3.61 -7.80
C ILE A 28 -30.10 4.81 -8.41
N ALA A 29 -30.33 6.00 -7.89
CA ALA A 29 -29.28 7.00 -7.91
C ALA A 29 -28.27 6.53 -6.86
N PRO A 30 -27.00 6.28 -7.22
CA PRO A 30 -25.99 6.22 -6.20
C PRO A 30 -26.06 7.57 -5.49
N ALA A 31 -26.37 7.53 -4.21
CA ALA A 31 -26.13 8.68 -3.35
C ALA A 31 -24.67 9.04 -3.61
N SER A 32 -24.42 10.19 -4.17
CA SER A 32 -23.09 10.78 -4.24
C SER A 32 -22.71 11.04 -2.78
N SER A 33 -22.17 10.01 -2.12
CA SER A 33 -21.62 10.13 -0.78
C SER A 33 -20.27 10.83 -0.90
N SER A 34 -20.32 12.16 -1.06
CA SER A 34 -19.18 12.98 -0.69
C SER A 34 -18.94 12.72 0.80
N GLY A 35 -17.90 11.95 1.12
CA GLY A 35 -17.41 11.84 2.48
C GLY A 35 -17.74 10.60 3.30
N GLN A 36 -18.35 9.53 2.76
CA GLN A 36 -18.43 8.28 3.54
C GLN A 36 -17.06 7.67 3.68
N THR A 37 -16.51 7.77 4.89
CA THR A 37 -15.28 7.04 5.22
C THR A 37 -15.63 5.56 5.39
N PRO A 38 -14.76 4.64 4.97
CA PRO A 38 -15.00 3.20 5.14
C PRO A 38 -14.87 2.75 6.61
N PHE A 39 -14.54 3.66 7.51
CA PHE A 39 -14.35 3.41 8.93
C PHE A 39 -15.44 4.07 9.78
N ASP A 40 -15.81 3.42 10.87
CA ASP A 40 -16.62 4.05 11.90
C ASP A 40 -15.89 5.29 12.47
N SER A 41 -16.63 6.36 12.67
CA SER A 41 -16.09 7.59 13.24
C SER A 41 -15.47 7.39 14.62
N SER A 42 -15.93 6.42 15.40
CA SER A 42 -15.35 6.06 16.70
C SER A 42 -13.95 5.43 16.56
N GLU A 43 -13.71 4.66 15.50
CA GLU A 43 -12.39 4.11 15.21
C GLU A 43 -11.42 5.22 14.83
N LEU A 44 -11.81 6.13 13.94
CA LEU A 44 -10.98 7.26 13.55
C LEU A 44 -10.63 8.17 14.75
N GLN A 45 -11.59 8.38 15.68
CA GLN A 45 -11.32 9.07 16.94
C GLN A 45 -10.31 8.31 17.80
N ALA A 46 -10.44 6.99 17.92
CA ALA A 46 -9.50 6.17 18.69
C ALA A 46 -8.08 6.23 18.12
N ARG A 47 -7.93 6.20 16.78
CA ARG A 47 -6.63 6.37 16.11
C ARG A 47 -6.00 7.73 16.43
N ARG A 48 -6.77 8.83 16.29
CA ARG A 48 -6.28 10.18 16.64
C ARG A 48 -5.91 10.28 18.12
N LYS A 49 -6.72 9.72 19.01
CA LYS A 49 -6.40 9.67 20.44
C LYS A 49 -5.09 8.92 20.72
N ALA A 50 -4.87 7.79 20.10
CA ALA A 50 -3.62 7.04 20.25
C ALA A 50 -2.40 7.86 19.79
N ALA A 51 -2.52 8.62 18.70
CA ALA A 51 -1.46 9.51 18.23
C ALA A 51 -1.22 10.69 19.19
N LEU A 52 -2.28 11.29 19.75
CA LEU A 52 -2.17 12.35 20.76
C LEU A 52 -1.45 11.88 22.03
N GLU A 53 -1.63 10.62 22.44
CA GLU A 53 -0.94 10.04 23.60
C GLU A 53 0.57 9.87 23.35
N LYS A 54 1.01 9.75 22.08
CA LYS A 54 2.43 9.67 21.71
C LYS A 54 3.15 11.01 21.65
N ALA A 55 2.41 12.10 21.49
CA ALA A 55 2.95 13.46 21.43
C ALA A 55 2.25 14.41 22.44
N PRO A 56 2.27 14.12 23.75
CA PRO A 56 1.44 14.79 24.75
C PRO A 56 1.69 16.30 24.88
N ASP A 57 2.88 16.78 24.52
CA ASP A 57 3.26 18.21 24.56
C ASP A 57 3.59 18.78 23.17
N GLY A 58 3.31 18.03 22.12
CA GLY A 58 3.61 18.39 20.74
C GLY A 58 2.38 18.56 19.88
N ILE A 59 2.62 18.95 18.64
CA ILE A 59 1.61 19.07 17.59
C ILE A 59 2.01 18.18 16.43
N ILE A 60 1.10 17.29 15.99
CA ILE A 60 1.28 16.47 14.79
C ILE A 60 0.55 17.17 13.63
N LEU A 61 1.26 17.35 12.51
CA LEU A 61 0.79 18.02 11.29
C LEU A 61 0.78 17.01 10.13
N LEU A 62 -0.41 16.64 9.63
CA LEU A 62 -0.58 15.72 8.51
C LEU A 62 -1.31 16.42 7.37
N ARG A 63 -0.70 16.46 6.20
CA ARG A 63 -1.29 17.11 5.02
C ARG A 63 -2.07 16.11 4.19
N SER A 64 -3.22 16.53 3.67
CA SER A 64 -3.80 15.86 2.52
C SER A 64 -2.89 16.04 1.29
N PHE A 65 -2.93 15.11 0.38
CA PHE A 65 -2.34 15.33 -0.93
C PHE A 65 -3.06 16.50 -1.63
N SER A 66 -2.33 17.34 -2.38
CA SER A 66 -2.86 18.63 -2.86
C SER A 66 -3.09 18.68 -4.38
N GLY A 67 -3.54 17.57 -4.95
CA GLY A 67 -3.98 17.56 -6.33
C GLY A 67 -2.93 17.11 -7.36
N LEU A 68 -3.35 17.03 -8.60
CA LEU A 68 -2.53 16.67 -9.73
C LEU A 68 -1.55 17.81 -10.05
N LYS A 69 -0.31 17.47 -10.37
CA LYS A 69 0.68 18.46 -10.83
C LYS A 69 0.36 18.96 -12.22
N HIS A 70 -0.29 18.12 -13.03
CA HIS A 70 -0.64 18.40 -14.41
C HIS A 70 -2.02 17.80 -14.74
N TRP A 71 -2.76 18.42 -15.67
CA TRP A 71 -4.13 18.01 -16.03
C TRP A 71 -4.21 16.63 -16.71
N ASP A 72 -3.11 16.16 -17.29
CA ASP A 72 -3.00 14.86 -17.96
C ASP A 72 -2.49 13.74 -17.06
N GLU A 73 -2.17 14.03 -15.80
CA GLU A 73 -1.89 13.01 -14.81
C GLU A 73 -3.21 12.38 -14.33
N SER A 74 -3.35 11.07 -14.53
CA SER A 74 -4.48 10.29 -14.02
C SER A 74 -4.10 9.62 -12.72
N GLY A 75 -5.03 9.60 -11.77
CA GLY A 75 -4.87 8.90 -10.51
C GLY A 75 -4.42 9.83 -9.38
N PHE A 76 -5.42 10.29 -8.61
CA PHE A 76 -5.19 10.92 -7.33
C PHE A 76 -4.98 9.86 -6.27
N HIS A 77 -3.90 9.98 -5.52
CA HIS A 77 -3.60 9.13 -4.37
C HIS A 77 -3.46 9.99 -3.14
N GLN A 78 -4.28 9.75 -2.13
CA GLN A 78 -4.24 10.47 -0.87
C GLN A 78 -2.96 10.16 -0.11
N ASP A 79 -2.52 11.10 0.74
CA ASP A 79 -1.49 10.84 1.73
C ASP A 79 -1.97 9.76 2.71
N SER A 80 -1.15 8.72 2.91
CA SER A 80 -1.50 7.56 3.71
C SER A 80 -1.74 7.89 5.18
N SER A 81 -0.93 8.77 5.75
CA SER A 81 -1.08 9.21 7.14
C SER A 81 -2.33 10.05 7.32
N PHE A 82 -2.60 10.98 6.39
CA PHE A 82 -3.82 11.78 6.41
C PHE A 82 -5.06 10.88 6.31
N TYR A 83 -5.07 9.95 5.34
CA TYR A 83 -6.16 8.99 5.18
C TYR A 83 -6.38 8.14 6.42
N TYR A 84 -5.32 7.58 7.01
CA TYR A 84 -5.41 6.71 8.18
C TYR A 84 -6.13 7.36 9.36
N PHE A 85 -5.89 8.65 9.60
CA PHE A 85 -6.48 9.38 10.72
C PHE A 85 -7.82 10.06 10.40
N THR A 86 -8.19 10.18 9.12
CA THR A 86 -9.41 10.89 8.69
C THR A 86 -10.41 10.00 7.95
N GLY A 87 -9.95 8.94 7.30
CA GLY A 87 -10.74 8.13 6.39
C GLY A 87 -11.10 8.83 5.07
N LEU A 88 -10.52 10.00 4.80
CA LEU A 88 -10.89 10.85 3.67
C LEU A 88 -9.96 10.57 2.47
N ALA A 89 -10.44 9.80 1.50
CA ALA A 89 -9.66 9.45 0.31
C ALA A 89 -9.58 10.59 -0.71
N ASN A 90 -10.58 11.48 -0.78
CA ASN A 90 -10.74 12.45 -1.86
C ASN A 90 -10.66 13.93 -1.42
N VAL A 91 -10.21 14.21 -0.20
CA VAL A 91 -10.10 15.59 0.29
C VAL A 91 -8.77 16.19 -0.10
N HIS A 92 -8.80 17.38 -0.67
CA HIS A 92 -7.63 18.15 -1.07
C HIS A 92 -7.46 19.39 -0.18
N ALA A 93 -6.24 19.90 -0.15
CA ALA A 93 -5.90 21.17 0.48
C ALA A 93 -6.38 21.26 1.95
N ALA A 94 -6.15 20.20 2.70
CA ALA A 94 -6.46 20.12 4.13
C ALA A 94 -5.21 19.72 4.94
N ILE A 95 -5.17 20.14 6.19
CA ILE A 95 -4.13 19.79 7.16
C ILE A 95 -4.83 19.32 8.43
N LEU A 96 -4.65 18.04 8.77
CA LEU A 96 -5.03 17.54 10.08
C LEU A 96 -3.97 17.91 11.09
N VAL A 97 -4.39 18.52 12.19
CA VAL A 97 -3.54 18.90 13.32
C VAL A 97 -4.03 18.18 14.56
N LEU A 98 -3.14 17.46 15.23
CA LEU A 98 -3.41 16.80 16.49
C LEU A 98 -2.62 17.54 17.58
N ASP A 99 -3.32 18.24 18.49
CA ASP A 99 -2.75 19.01 19.59
C ASP A 99 -2.70 18.15 20.85
N GLY A 100 -1.52 17.60 21.16
CA GLY A 100 -1.33 16.71 22.29
C GLY A 100 -1.57 17.37 23.65
N ALA A 101 -1.25 18.64 23.79
CA ALA A 101 -1.42 19.38 25.05
C ALA A 101 -2.89 19.63 25.39
N GLN A 102 -3.71 19.90 24.38
CA GLN A 102 -5.16 20.11 24.56
C GLN A 102 -5.97 18.82 24.38
N LYS A 103 -5.35 17.78 23.80
CA LYS A 103 -6.01 16.53 23.40
C LYS A 103 -7.13 16.75 22.39
N GLU A 104 -6.93 17.71 21.48
CA GLU A 104 -7.88 18.12 20.45
C GLU A 104 -7.36 17.81 19.05
N SER A 105 -8.29 17.57 18.15
CA SER A 105 -8.05 17.41 16.71
C SER A 105 -8.62 18.61 15.95
N TRP A 106 -7.82 19.16 15.05
CA TRP A 106 -8.16 20.28 14.20
C TRP A 106 -8.00 19.91 12.73
N MET A 107 -8.90 20.37 11.88
CA MET A 107 -8.73 20.30 10.42
C MET A 107 -8.68 21.73 9.88
N PHE A 108 -7.57 22.10 9.25
CA PHE A 108 -7.44 23.35 8.52
C PHE A 108 -7.67 23.12 7.05
N VAL A 109 -8.65 23.82 6.45
CA VAL A 109 -9.13 23.57 5.09
C VAL A 109 -9.01 24.81 4.22
N ALA A 110 -8.82 24.60 2.90
CA ALA A 110 -8.84 25.69 1.95
C ALA A 110 -10.24 26.32 1.85
N PRO A 111 -10.35 27.65 1.63
CA PRO A 111 -11.63 28.27 1.36
C PRO A 111 -12.18 27.77 0.01
N ARG A 112 -13.48 27.43 -0.04
CA ARG A 112 -14.16 27.23 -1.32
C ARG A 112 -14.12 28.53 -2.13
N ARG A 113 -13.58 28.45 -3.30
CA ARG A 113 -13.59 29.55 -4.26
C ARG A 113 -14.41 29.08 -5.44
N GLY A 114 -15.54 29.71 -5.74
CA GLY A 114 -16.48 29.33 -6.79
C GLY A 114 -15.81 28.90 -8.10
N SER A 115 -16.49 28.08 -8.86
CA SER A 115 -15.99 27.20 -9.94
C SER A 115 -15.29 27.87 -11.15
N PHE A 116 -15.26 29.17 -11.25
CA PHE A 116 -14.55 29.88 -12.33
C PHE A 116 -13.64 30.97 -11.77
N GLY A 117 -12.35 30.83 -11.91
CA GLY A 117 -11.35 31.85 -11.55
C GLY A 117 -10.58 31.55 -10.25
N SER A 118 -10.68 30.37 -9.70
CA SER A 118 -9.89 29.92 -8.55
C SER A 118 -8.81 28.92 -8.95
N ASP A 119 -7.75 28.84 -8.16
CA ASP A 119 -6.67 27.85 -8.32
C ASP A 119 -7.14 26.40 -8.13
N LEU A 120 -8.39 26.21 -7.71
CA LEU A 120 -9.03 24.92 -7.44
C LEU A 120 -10.25 24.67 -8.35
N HIS A 121 -10.16 25.05 -9.63
CA HIS A 121 -11.22 24.80 -10.61
C HIS A 121 -11.72 23.36 -10.59
N GLY A 122 -13.03 23.18 -10.41
CA GLY A 122 -13.67 21.88 -10.43
C GLY A 122 -13.48 21.01 -9.18
N PHE A 123 -12.76 21.50 -8.18
CA PHE A 123 -12.45 20.73 -6.96
C PHE A 123 -13.29 21.14 -5.74
N ASP A 124 -14.29 22.00 -5.88
CA ASP A 124 -15.14 22.43 -4.75
C ASP A 124 -15.83 21.27 -4.03
N SER A 125 -16.09 20.16 -4.74
CA SER A 125 -16.70 18.96 -4.16
C SER A 125 -15.77 18.14 -3.26
N ILE A 126 -14.47 18.40 -3.33
CA ILE A 126 -13.43 17.69 -2.57
C ILE A 126 -12.73 18.59 -1.54
N VAL A 127 -13.20 19.81 -1.37
CA VAL A 127 -12.81 20.73 -0.31
C VAL A 127 -13.87 20.71 0.78
N LEU A 128 -13.45 20.54 2.02
CA LEU A 128 -14.35 20.56 3.18
C LEU A 128 -14.78 21.97 3.53
N ASP A 129 -16.02 22.10 4.02
CA ASP A 129 -16.47 23.36 4.61
C ASP A 129 -16.00 23.49 6.06
N PRO A 130 -15.59 24.68 6.50
CA PRO A 130 -15.25 24.90 7.91
C PRO A 130 -16.49 24.90 8.80
N GLY A 131 -16.29 24.57 10.09
CA GLY A 131 -17.28 24.72 11.15
C GLY A 131 -18.10 23.46 11.47
N PRO A 132 -19.16 23.63 12.29
CA PRO A 132 -19.86 22.55 12.96
C PRO A 132 -20.41 21.40 12.09
N PRO A 133 -20.89 21.61 10.86
CA PRO A 133 -21.35 20.49 10.05
C PRO A 133 -20.24 19.47 9.77
N SER A 134 -19.04 19.93 9.34
CA SER A 134 -17.90 19.06 9.09
C SER A 134 -17.31 18.49 10.37
N GLU A 135 -17.30 19.25 11.47
CA GLU A 135 -16.90 18.78 12.79
C GLU A 135 -17.74 17.59 13.26
N ALA A 136 -19.06 17.69 13.11
CA ALA A 136 -19.97 16.63 13.51
C ALA A 136 -19.86 15.37 12.62
N GLU A 137 -19.71 15.58 11.31
CA GLU A 137 -19.59 14.48 10.34
C GLU A 137 -18.27 13.71 10.55
N LEU A 138 -17.15 14.42 10.65
CA LEU A 138 -15.81 13.83 10.73
C LEU A 138 -15.42 13.44 12.16
N LYS A 139 -16.21 13.85 13.18
CA LYS A 139 -15.83 13.71 14.59
C LYS A 139 -14.43 14.29 14.86
N ILE A 140 -14.14 15.43 14.25
CA ILE A 140 -12.97 16.28 14.50
C ILE A 140 -13.44 17.43 15.37
N ASP A 141 -12.68 17.80 16.39
CA ASP A 141 -13.12 18.78 17.37
C ASP A 141 -13.34 20.19 16.76
N HIS A 142 -12.49 20.55 15.78
CA HIS A 142 -12.56 21.84 15.11
C HIS A 142 -12.21 21.74 13.63
N VAL A 143 -13.00 22.40 12.77
CA VAL A 143 -12.71 22.58 11.34
C VAL A 143 -12.66 24.07 11.02
N ALA A 144 -11.49 24.57 10.65
CA ALA A 144 -11.21 25.99 10.43
C ALA A 144 -10.57 26.24 9.06
N LEU A 145 -10.54 27.50 8.62
CA LEU A 145 -9.83 27.86 7.41
C LEU A 145 -8.30 27.84 7.63
N TRP A 146 -7.54 27.51 6.60
CA TRP A 146 -6.08 27.34 6.66
C TRP A 146 -5.30 28.63 7.03
N ASP A 147 -5.88 29.82 6.82
CA ASP A 147 -5.28 31.09 7.28
C ASP A 147 -5.21 31.21 8.80
N GLN A 148 -5.98 30.37 9.52
CA GLN A 148 -5.95 30.28 10.97
C GLN A 148 -4.87 29.33 11.51
N LEU A 149 -4.19 28.55 10.66
CA LEU A 149 -3.15 27.60 11.09
C LEU A 149 -1.97 28.32 11.75
N VAL A 150 -1.46 29.38 11.12
CA VAL A 150 -0.31 30.12 11.67
C VAL A 150 -0.66 30.79 13.01
N PRO A 151 -1.77 31.55 13.14
CA PRO A 151 -2.23 32.05 14.45
C PRO A 151 -2.40 30.97 15.51
N PHE A 152 -2.90 29.80 15.12
CA PHE A 152 -3.05 28.63 16.00
C PHE A 152 -1.70 28.18 16.55
N ILE A 153 -0.73 27.87 15.70
CA ILE A 153 0.62 27.41 16.09
C ILE A 153 1.30 28.48 16.98
N GLU A 154 1.21 29.74 16.60
CA GLU A 154 1.79 30.84 17.40
C GLU A 154 1.15 30.98 18.79
N SER A 155 -0.14 30.70 18.91
CA SER A 155 -0.82 30.68 20.21
C SER A 155 -0.29 29.54 21.09
N ARG A 156 -0.10 28.35 20.52
CA ARG A 156 0.44 27.17 21.25
C ARG A 156 1.90 27.38 21.65
N ARG A 157 2.70 27.97 20.77
CA ARG A 157 4.09 28.36 21.04
C ARG A 157 4.24 29.34 22.20
N LYS A 158 3.36 30.32 22.30
CA LYS A 158 3.36 31.25 23.44
C LYS A 158 3.09 30.55 24.77
N SER A 159 2.23 29.53 24.75
CA SER A 159 1.89 28.73 25.94
C SER A 159 2.95 27.68 26.26
N ASN A 160 3.64 27.16 25.24
CA ASN A 160 4.70 26.15 25.37
C ASN A 160 5.94 26.55 24.53
N PRO A 161 6.93 27.25 25.13
CA PRO A 161 8.15 27.63 24.43
C PRO A 161 9.03 26.45 23.95
N LYS A 162 8.74 25.23 24.42
CA LYS A 162 9.40 23.99 24.01
C LYS A 162 8.51 23.12 23.10
N LEU A 163 7.55 23.77 22.43
CA LEU A 163 6.67 23.08 21.47
C LEU A 163 7.48 22.37 20.39
N VAL A 164 7.15 21.11 20.13
CA VAL A 164 7.70 20.32 19.03
C VAL A 164 6.60 20.13 18.00
N LEU A 165 6.94 20.36 16.73
CA LEU A 165 6.09 20.00 15.60
C LEU A 165 6.53 18.64 15.07
N TYR A 166 5.59 17.73 14.94
CA TYR A 166 5.79 16.44 14.29
C TYR A 166 5.12 16.49 12.92
N ALA A 167 5.89 16.34 11.86
CA ALA A 167 5.37 16.30 10.49
C ALA A 167 5.81 15.03 9.81
N ASP A 168 4.97 14.47 8.94
CA ASP A 168 5.40 13.39 8.05
C ASP A 168 6.35 13.98 7.01
N SER A 169 7.63 14.05 7.40
CA SER A 169 8.64 14.85 6.72
C SER A 169 9.53 14.03 5.78
N ALA A 170 9.60 12.72 5.97
CA ALA A 170 10.51 11.89 5.21
C ALA A 170 9.84 11.13 4.05
N GLY A 171 8.54 10.83 4.16
CA GLY A 171 7.89 9.92 3.22
C GLY A 171 8.61 8.56 3.13
N GLN A 172 8.07 7.62 2.41
CA GLN A 172 8.68 6.30 2.25
C GLN A 172 10.01 6.36 1.48
N THR A 173 10.06 7.12 0.39
CA THR A 173 11.27 7.30 -0.44
C THR A 173 12.39 8.04 0.25
N GLY A 174 12.07 9.03 1.09
CA GLY A 174 13.09 9.77 1.85
C GLY A 174 13.81 8.93 2.90
N ARG A 175 13.16 7.88 3.41
CA ARG A 175 13.77 6.95 4.38
C ARG A 175 14.75 5.99 3.75
N MET A 176 14.61 5.70 2.46
CA MET A 176 15.52 4.82 1.71
C MET A 176 16.74 5.54 1.14
N SER A 177 16.71 6.87 1.05
CA SER A 177 17.75 7.65 0.35
C SER A 177 19.02 7.99 1.16
N GLY A 178 19.05 7.65 2.46
CA GLY A 178 20.22 7.90 3.31
C GLY A 178 20.52 9.38 3.59
N GLU A 179 21.73 9.69 4.05
CA GLU A 179 22.16 11.07 4.30
C GLU A 179 22.28 11.87 3.01
N ARG A 180 21.71 13.06 3.00
CA ARG A 180 21.74 13.94 1.84
C ARG A 180 23.08 14.65 1.73
N SER A 181 23.64 14.63 0.52
CA SER A 181 24.86 15.37 0.19
C SER A 181 24.59 16.74 -0.47
N ALA A 182 23.37 16.98 -0.97
CA ALA A 182 22.99 18.22 -1.62
C ALA A 182 22.28 19.19 -0.64
N PRO A 183 22.42 20.52 -0.82
CA PRO A 183 21.64 21.48 -0.06
C PRO A 183 20.14 21.31 -0.26
N PRO A 184 19.29 21.54 0.76
CA PRO A 184 17.85 21.51 0.63
C PRO A 184 17.33 22.37 -0.53
N GLY A 185 16.40 21.84 -1.32
CA GLY A 185 15.84 22.51 -2.50
C GLY A 185 16.71 22.47 -3.76
N LEU A 186 17.94 21.91 -3.67
CA LEU A 186 18.82 21.67 -4.82
C LEU A 186 19.09 20.19 -5.05
N ASP A 187 18.57 19.33 -4.19
CA ASP A 187 18.67 17.89 -4.34
C ASP A 187 17.65 17.39 -5.38
N PRO A 188 18.08 16.83 -6.52
CA PRO A 188 17.16 16.31 -7.52
C PRO A 188 16.34 15.11 -7.04
N MET A 189 16.75 14.47 -5.94
CA MET A 189 16.02 13.36 -5.29
C MET A 189 15.08 13.84 -4.17
N GLU A 190 14.94 15.16 -3.96
CA GLU A 190 14.11 15.72 -2.91
C GLU A 190 12.63 15.42 -3.15
N ASN A 191 11.98 14.79 -2.17
CA ASN A 191 10.55 14.51 -2.23
C ASN A 191 9.70 15.62 -1.58
N SER A 192 8.39 15.58 -1.83
CA SER A 192 7.46 16.61 -1.35
C SER A 192 7.34 16.71 0.17
N HIS A 193 7.57 15.61 0.90
CA HIS A 193 7.53 15.61 2.37
C HIS A 193 8.71 16.34 2.95
N LEU A 194 9.89 16.19 2.36
CA LEU A 194 11.09 16.91 2.76
C LEU A 194 10.95 18.41 2.50
N VAL A 195 10.38 18.79 1.36
CA VAL A 195 10.05 20.20 1.05
C VAL A 195 9.11 20.77 2.11
N TRP A 196 8.15 19.99 2.58
CA TRP A 196 7.23 20.41 3.65
C TRP A 196 7.95 20.67 4.97
N SER A 197 8.82 19.76 5.39
CA SER A 197 9.65 19.96 6.59
C SER A 197 10.49 21.24 6.48
N ASP A 198 11.13 21.47 5.33
CA ASP A 198 11.90 22.68 5.08
C ASP A 198 11.04 23.95 5.09
N VAL A 199 9.81 23.89 4.61
CA VAL A 199 8.85 25.00 4.70
C VAL A 199 8.53 25.32 6.17
N LEU A 200 8.27 24.30 6.99
CA LEU A 200 8.02 24.47 8.42
C LEU A 200 9.23 25.09 9.13
N HIS A 201 10.43 24.60 8.86
CA HIS A 201 11.68 25.15 9.41
C HIS A 201 11.94 26.60 8.98
N ARG A 202 11.65 26.95 7.72
CA ARG A 202 11.80 28.35 7.27
C ARG A 202 10.77 29.29 7.90
N HIS A 203 9.56 28.79 8.16
CA HIS A 203 8.50 29.60 8.76
C HIS A 203 8.70 29.77 10.27
N TRP A 204 9.17 28.72 10.96
CA TRP A 204 9.43 28.69 12.39
C TRP A 204 10.84 28.19 12.68
N ALA A 205 11.84 29.01 12.37
CA ALA A 205 13.25 28.64 12.46
C ALA A 205 13.73 28.23 13.86
N ASP A 206 13.02 28.63 14.90
CA ASP A 206 13.31 28.33 16.30
C ASP A 206 12.42 27.24 16.90
N LEU A 207 11.48 26.65 16.12
CA LEU A 207 10.75 25.48 16.54
C LEU A 207 11.47 24.20 16.11
N GLU A 208 11.48 23.24 17.02
CA GLU A 208 11.92 21.90 16.69
C GLU A 208 10.87 21.20 15.82
N VAL A 209 11.25 20.77 14.61
CA VAL A 209 10.42 19.94 13.72
C VAL A 209 11.02 18.55 13.67
N LYS A 210 10.23 17.53 14.00
CA LYS A 210 10.61 16.11 13.99
C LYS A 210 9.81 15.36 12.95
N ASP A 211 10.40 14.30 12.42
CA ASP A 211 9.66 13.33 11.62
C ASP A 211 8.64 12.57 12.49
N ALA A 212 7.39 12.59 12.05
CA ALA A 212 6.29 11.92 12.72
C ALA A 212 6.27 10.40 12.48
N PHE A 213 7.05 9.88 11.53
CA PHE A 213 6.92 8.51 11.07
C PHE A 213 6.96 7.46 12.18
N ALA A 214 8.00 7.49 13.02
CA ALA A 214 8.15 6.46 14.05
C ALA A 214 6.96 6.45 15.04
N LEU A 215 6.40 7.63 15.31
CA LEU A 215 5.23 7.82 16.16
C LEU A 215 3.96 7.28 15.49
N LEU A 216 3.75 7.64 14.21
CA LEU A 216 2.58 7.22 13.44
C LEU A 216 2.62 5.72 13.13
N ASP A 217 3.80 5.20 12.81
CA ASP A 217 4.04 3.80 12.53
C ASP A 217 3.71 2.91 13.74
N GLU A 218 4.08 3.34 14.94
CA GLU A 218 3.72 2.63 16.17
C GLU A 218 2.19 2.55 16.36
N VAL A 219 1.45 3.61 16.02
CA VAL A 219 -0.03 3.64 16.09
C VAL A 219 -0.63 2.72 15.01
N ARG A 220 -0.04 2.70 13.80
CA ARG A 220 -0.53 1.93 12.64
C ARG A 220 -0.17 0.45 12.71
N SER A 221 0.82 0.08 13.50
CA SER A 221 1.39 -1.27 13.49
C SER A 221 0.39 -2.37 13.92
N LEU A 222 -0.61 -2.04 14.75
CA LEU A 222 -1.65 -2.97 15.19
C LEU A 222 -2.94 -2.74 14.41
N LYS A 223 -3.30 -3.69 13.57
CA LYS A 223 -4.46 -3.57 12.68
C LYS A 223 -5.78 -3.82 13.42
N SER A 224 -6.73 -2.94 13.20
CA SER A 224 -8.12 -3.11 13.66
C SER A 224 -8.85 -4.18 12.83
N ALA A 225 -10.01 -4.62 13.31
CA ALA A 225 -10.85 -5.54 12.55
C ALA A 225 -11.30 -4.96 11.19
N ALA A 226 -11.56 -3.65 11.14
CA ALA A 226 -11.96 -2.97 9.90
C ALA A 226 -10.79 -2.86 8.91
N GLU A 227 -9.57 -2.65 9.38
CA GLU A 227 -8.34 -2.69 8.56
C GLU A 227 -8.09 -4.09 7.99
N LEU A 228 -8.24 -5.13 8.82
CA LEU A 228 -8.08 -6.51 8.38
C LEU A 228 -9.07 -6.92 7.29
N VAL A 229 -10.29 -6.39 7.30
CA VAL A 229 -11.25 -6.60 6.19
C VAL A 229 -10.68 -6.06 4.89
N ARG A 230 -10.13 -4.86 4.88
CA ARG A 230 -9.55 -4.22 3.69
C ARG A 230 -8.30 -4.92 3.18
N LEU A 231 -7.42 -5.29 4.10
CA LEU A 231 -6.23 -6.07 3.75
C LEU A 231 -6.59 -7.41 3.09
N ARG A 232 -7.65 -8.07 3.57
CA ARG A 232 -8.15 -9.30 2.95
C ARG A 232 -8.76 -9.07 1.57
N GLU A 233 -9.50 -7.98 1.37
CA GLU A 233 -10.02 -7.61 0.05
C GLU A 233 -8.90 -7.24 -0.92
N ALA A 234 -7.92 -6.44 -0.49
CA ALA A 234 -6.73 -6.13 -1.27
C ALA A 234 -5.97 -7.41 -1.67
N ALA A 235 -5.81 -8.36 -0.74
CA ALA A 235 -5.19 -9.65 -1.02
C ALA A 235 -6.01 -10.48 -2.01
N ALA A 236 -7.34 -10.51 -1.89
CA ALA A 236 -8.22 -11.24 -2.81
C ALA A 236 -8.20 -10.64 -4.24
N ILE A 237 -8.10 -9.31 -4.35
CA ILE A 237 -7.93 -8.62 -5.64
C ILE A 237 -6.54 -8.93 -6.21
N THR A 238 -5.49 -8.83 -5.38
CA THR A 238 -4.11 -9.14 -5.77
C THR A 238 -3.97 -10.57 -6.29
N GLU A 239 -4.68 -11.54 -5.70
CA GLU A 239 -4.67 -12.93 -6.18
C GLU A 239 -5.15 -13.05 -7.63
N LYS A 240 -6.18 -12.29 -8.04
CA LYS A 240 -6.64 -12.29 -9.44
C LYS A 240 -5.56 -11.74 -10.38
N GLY A 241 -4.89 -10.67 -9.97
CA GLY A 241 -3.74 -10.12 -10.69
C GLY A 241 -2.59 -11.13 -10.79
N PHE A 242 -2.25 -11.79 -9.68
CA PHE A 242 -1.22 -12.82 -9.63
C PHE A 242 -1.49 -13.96 -10.63
N TRP A 243 -2.68 -14.55 -10.62
CA TRP A 243 -3.03 -15.64 -11.54
C TRP A 243 -3.05 -15.18 -13.00
N ALA A 244 -3.50 -13.95 -13.29
CA ALA A 244 -3.41 -13.39 -14.63
C ALA A 244 -1.95 -13.27 -15.09
N GLY A 245 -1.05 -12.87 -14.19
CA GLY A 245 0.39 -12.85 -14.40
C GLY A 245 0.94 -14.24 -14.69
N VAL A 246 0.67 -15.23 -13.83
CA VAL A 246 1.10 -16.64 -13.98
C VAL A 246 0.72 -17.21 -15.34
N HIS A 247 -0.55 -17.02 -15.75
CA HIS A 247 -1.04 -17.55 -17.03
C HIS A 247 -0.49 -16.78 -18.26
N ALA A 248 0.03 -15.59 -18.05
CA ALA A 248 0.65 -14.80 -19.13
C ALA A 248 2.15 -15.08 -19.29
N ILE A 249 2.81 -15.71 -18.33
CA ILE A 249 4.22 -16.06 -18.40
C ILE A 249 4.43 -17.15 -19.47
N ALA A 250 5.31 -16.85 -20.44
CA ALA A 250 5.69 -17.80 -21.49
C ALA A 250 7.01 -17.36 -22.16
N PRO A 251 7.78 -18.29 -22.75
CA PRO A 251 8.97 -17.96 -23.52
C PRO A 251 8.65 -16.95 -24.65
N GLY A 252 9.49 -15.95 -24.82
CA GLY A 252 9.36 -14.91 -25.84
C GLY A 252 8.42 -13.74 -25.49
N ARG A 253 7.64 -13.83 -24.42
CA ARG A 253 6.94 -12.66 -23.88
C ARG A 253 7.89 -11.74 -23.14
N THR A 254 7.62 -10.42 -23.16
CA THR A 254 8.36 -9.48 -22.32
C THR A 254 7.77 -9.44 -20.91
N GLN A 255 8.60 -9.06 -19.94
CA GLN A 255 8.18 -8.82 -18.56
C GLN A 255 7.00 -7.84 -18.51
N ARG A 256 7.11 -6.72 -19.23
CA ARG A 256 6.08 -5.68 -19.33
C ARG A 256 4.73 -6.18 -19.87
N GLN A 257 4.73 -7.14 -20.81
CA GLN A 257 3.48 -7.73 -21.30
C GLN A 257 2.74 -8.53 -20.22
N VAL A 258 3.47 -9.13 -19.28
CA VAL A 258 2.88 -9.83 -18.13
C VAL A 258 2.41 -8.83 -17.08
N GLU A 259 3.19 -7.80 -16.77
CA GLU A 259 2.79 -6.72 -15.87
C GLU A 259 1.46 -6.07 -16.31
N GLY A 260 1.30 -5.82 -17.62
CA GLY A 260 0.04 -5.31 -18.17
C GLY A 260 -1.15 -6.24 -17.90
N LYS A 261 -0.93 -7.57 -17.86
CA LYS A 261 -1.99 -8.53 -17.52
C LYS A 261 -2.34 -8.56 -16.04
N VAL A 262 -1.35 -8.36 -15.18
CA VAL A 262 -1.56 -8.20 -13.73
C VAL A 262 -2.42 -6.96 -13.48
N LEU A 263 -2.01 -5.81 -14.02
CA LEU A 263 -2.73 -4.53 -13.84
C LEU A 263 -4.17 -4.58 -14.36
N ASP A 264 -4.38 -5.14 -15.55
CA ASP A 264 -5.68 -5.33 -16.18
C ASP A 264 -6.63 -6.10 -15.22
N ALA A 265 -6.17 -7.25 -14.71
CA ALA A 265 -6.96 -8.08 -13.82
C ALA A 265 -7.22 -7.43 -12.44
N CYS A 266 -6.27 -6.66 -11.89
CA CYS A 266 -6.47 -5.91 -10.65
C CYS A 266 -7.57 -4.86 -10.83
N LEU A 267 -7.51 -4.06 -11.89
CA LEU A 267 -8.49 -3.01 -12.17
C LEU A 267 -9.89 -3.60 -12.45
N GLU A 268 -9.98 -4.69 -13.23
CA GLU A 268 -11.24 -5.42 -13.44
C GLU A 268 -11.83 -5.99 -12.15
N ALA A 269 -10.97 -6.32 -11.18
CA ALA A 269 -11.38 -6.81 -9.88
C ALA A 269 -11.82 -5.73 -8.89
N GLY A 270 -11.72 -4.45 -9.25
CA GLY A 270 -12.14 -3.30 -8.44
C GLY A 270 -11.02 -2.68 -7.59
N SER A 271 -9.75 -2.87 -7.98
CA SER A 271 -8.62 -2.19 -7.35
C SER A 271 -8.65 -0.68 -7.62
N ASP A 272 -8.22 0.10 -6.65
CA ASP A 272 -7.96 1.55 -6.81
C ASP A 272 -6.69 1.82 -7.63
N GLY A 273 -5.85 0.80 -7.79
CA GLY A 273 -4.58 0.86 -8.51
C GLY A 273 -3.59 -0.19 -7.99
N PRO A 274 -2.37 -0.23 -8.51
CA PRO A 274 -1.35 -1.11 -7.99
C PRO A 274 -0.80 -0.59 -6.65
N SER A 275 -0.66 -1.50 -5.65
CA SER A 275 0.06 -1.23 -4.40
C SER A 275 1.53 -0.95 -4.66
N LEU A 276 2.11 -1.75 -5.54
CA LEU A 276 3.43 -1.60 -6.14
C LEU A 276 3.29 -1.84 -7.64
N TRP A 277 4.22 -1.29 -8.42
CA TRP A 277 4.29 -1.70 -9.83
C TRP A 277 4.60 -3.19 -9.89
N PRO A 278 3.82 -4.02 -10.61
CA PRO A 278 4.03 -5.46 -10.62
C PRO A 278 5.46 -5.82 -11.02
N TRP A 279 6.16 -6.55 -10.16
CA TRP A 279 7.53 -6.94 -10.43
C TRP A 279 7.57 -8.30 -11.11
N VAL A 280 7.57 -8.25 -12.41
CA VAL A 280 7.77 -9.41 -13.27
C VAL A 280 9.22 -9.40 -13.71
N ARG A 281 10.08 -10.18 -13.07
CA ARG A 281 11.52 -10.19 -13.31
C ARG A 281 11.97 -11.60 -13.66
N SER A 282 12.57 -11.79 -14.84
CA SER A 282 13.00 -13.11 -15.34
C SER A 282 14.51 -13.21 -15.47
N GLY A 283 15.05 -14.39 -15.22
CA GLY A 283 16.49 -14.68 -15.31
C GLY A 283 17.32 -13.68 -14.50
N PRO A 284 18.33 -13.01 -15.10
CA PRO A 284 19.20 -12.07 -14.39
C PRO A 284 18.48 -10.93 -13.69
N ASN A 285 17.32 -10.50 -14.20
CA ASN A 285 16.55 -9.43 -13.58
C ASN A 285 15.84 -9.86 -12.28
N ALA A 286 15.75 -11.15 -12.00
CA ALA A 286 15.13 -11.68 -10.78
C ALA A 286 16.06 -11.60 -9.56
N MET A 287 17.35 -11.29 -9.74
CA MET A 287 18.30 -11.15 -8.64
C MET A 287 18.01 -9.93 -7.77
N GLY A 288 18.34 -10.03 -6.48
CA GLY A 288 18.04 -8.98 -5.51
C GLY A 288 18.73 -7.64 -5.78
N ASP A 289 19.93 -7.64 -6.35
CA ASP A 289 20.70 -6.44 -6.66
C ASP A 289 20.14 -5.63 -7.84
N THR A 290 19.39 -6.25 -8.75
CA THR A 290 18.73 -5.55 -9.86
C THR A 290 17.49 -4.74 -9.45
N LEU A 291 17.05 -4.88 -8.22
CA LEU A 291 15.87 -4.22 -7.67
C LEU A 291 15.94 -2.69 -7.80
N PHE A 292 17.02 -2.09 -7.31
CA PHE A 292 17.21 -0.64 -7.33
C PHE A 292 17.45 -0.10 -8.73
N GLU A 293 18.10 -0.88 -9.60
CA GLU A 293 18.26 -0.53 -11.01
C GLU A 293 16.91 -0.46 -11.72
N ALA A 294 15.99 -1.40 -11.41
CA ALA A 294 14.64 -1.42 -11.96
C ALA A 294 13.84 -0.17 -11.58
N MET A 295 14.01 0.34 -10.37
CA MET A 295 13.39 1.60 -9.94
C MET A 295 13.92 2.82 -10.69
N ALA A 296 15.19 2.82 -11.09
CA ALA A 296 15.85 3.93 -11.77
C ALA A 296 15.64 3.91 -13.28
N ASP A 297 15.79 2.77 -13.91
CA ASP A 297 15.67 2.59 -15.37
C ASP A 297 14.97 1.29 -15.76
N TYR A 298 13.68 1.30 -15.54
CA TYR A 298 12.81 0.19 -15.84
C TYR A 298 12.87 -0.29 -17.31
N ARG A 299 13.08 0.62 -18.27
CA ARG A 299 13.05 0.28 -19.70
C ARG A 299 14.24 -0.55 -20.13
N ASN A 300 15.40 -0.33 -19.52
CA ASN A 300 16.61 -1.12 -19.81
C ASN A 300 16.52 -2.54 -19.25
N LEU A 301 15.67 -2.75 -18.26
CA LEU A 301 15.46 -4.06 -17.66
C LEU A 301 14.30 -4.86 -18.30
N ASP A 302 13.50 -4.24 -19.19
CA ASP A 302 12.45 -4.99 -19.92
C ASP A 302 13.09 -5.91 -20.94
N ARG A 303 12.92 -7.21 -20.76
CA ARG A 303 13.47 -8.25 -21.63
C ARG A 303 12.45 -9.32 -21.97
N LYS A 304 12.71 -10.08 -23.03
CA LYS A 304 11.95 -11.30 -23.36
C LYS A 304 12.42 -12.43 -22.47
N MET A 305 11.46 -13.10 -21.82
CA MET A 305 11.70 -14.29 -21.02
C MET A 305 12.21 -15.42 -21.88
N GLN A 306 13.18 -16.17 -21.39
CA GLN A 306 13.77 -17.31 -22.10
C GLN A 306 13.25 -18.61 -21.52
N ALA A 307 13.16 -19.63 -22.38
CA ALA A 307 12.87 -20.99 -21.92
C ALA A 307 13.94 -21.46 -20.93
N GLY A 308 13.51 -22.07 -19.83
CA GLY A 308 14.40 -22.58 -18.79
C GLY A 308 14.73 -21.59 -17.69
N GLU A 309 14.37 -20.30 -17.82
CA GLU A 309 14.48 -19.31 -16.75
C GLU A 309 13.33 -19.40 -15.74
N VAL A 310 13.52 -18.79 -14.58
CA VAL A 310 12.45 -18.50 -13.64
C VAL A 310 12.07 -17.01 -13.68
N VAL A 311 10.85 -16.71 -13.23
CA VAL A 311 10.33 -15.35 -13.03
C VAL A 311 10.06 -15.17 -11.56
N ARG A 312 10.59 -14.11 -10.97
CA ARG A 312 10.07 -13.51 -9.75
C ARG A 312 8.81 -12.74 -10.13
N LEU A 313 7.68 -13.21 -9.68
CA LEU A 313 6.38 -12.56 -9.83
C LEU A 313 5.95 -12.06 -8.46
N ASP A 314 6.01 -10.74 -8.27
CA ASP A 314 5.76 -10.04 -7.04
C ASP A 314 4.73 -8.94 -7.35
N VAL A 315 3.57 -8.99 -6.70
CA VAL A 315 2.39 -8.24 -7.11
C VAL A 315 1.60 -7.73 -5.90
N GLY A 316 1.04 -6.56 -6.07
CA GLY A 316 0.16 -5.96 -5.10
C GLY A 316 -0.88 -5.04 -5.74
N CYS A 317 -2.10 -5.07 -5.22
CA CYS A 317 -3.22 -4.24 -5.66
C CYS A 317 -3.84 -3.54 -4.46
N ASP A 318 -4.22 -2.28 -4.63
CA ASP A 318 -4.86 -1.47 -3.59
C ASP A 318 -6.36 -1.72 -3.51
N TYR A 319 -6.88 -1.65 -2.31
CA TYR A 319 -8.31 -1.55 -2.03
C TYR A 319 -8.56 -0.62 -0.84
N ASP A 320 -9.34 0.43 -1.03
CA ASP A 320 -9.58 1.46 -0.01
C ASP A 320 -8.27 1.95 0.64
N MET A 321 -7.25 2.25 -0.17
CA MET A 321 -5.90 2.63 0.26
C MET A 321 -5.07 1.52 0.93
N TYR A 322 -5.64 0.38 1.31
CA TYR A 322 -4.90 -0.76 1.89
C TYR A 322 -4.24 -1.59 0.82
N LYS A 323 -3.03 -2.08 1.15
CA LYS A 323 -2.12 -2.73 0.21
C LYS A 323 -2.29 -4.25 0.24
N GLY A 324 -2.31 -4.86 -0.95
CA GLY A 324 -2.01 -6.28 -1.09
C GLY A 324 -0.55 -6.44 -1.49
N ASP A 325 0.11 -7.52 -1.04
CA ASP A 325 1.52 -7.77 -1.31
C ASP A 325 1.86 -9.25 -1.12
N PHE A 326 2.23 -9.93 -2.19
CA PHE A 326 2.76 -11.29 -2.16
C PHE A 326 3.33 -11.73 -3.50
N GLY A 327 4.18 -12.76 -3.47
CA GLY A 327 4.84 -13.21 -4.67
C GLY A 327 5.33 -14.65 -4.65
N ARG A 328 5.67 -15.14 -5.84
CA ARG A 328 6.22 -16.50 -6.07
C ARG A 328 7.24 -16.50 -7.19
N THR A 329 8.08 -17.51 -7.18
CA THR A 329 8.91 -17.89 -8.34
C THR A 329 8.14 -18.79 -9.26
N ILE A 330 8.07 -18.43 -10.54
CA ILE A 330 7.31 -19.12 -11.58
C ILE A 330 8.27 -19.57 -12.71
N PRO A 331 8.27 -20.84 -13.15
CA PRO A 331 9.15 -21.28 -14.25
C PRO A 331 8.59 -20.81 -15.59
N VAL A 332 9.40 -20.13 -16.41
CA VAL A 332 8.98 -19.57 -17.72
C VAL A 332 8.41 -20.64 -18.66
N SER A 333 8.97 -21.86 -18.61
CA SER A 333 8.56 -22.98 -19.48
C SER A 333 7.47 -23.87 -18.88
N GLY A 334 6.87 -23.48 -17.74
CA GLY A 334 5.82 -24.27 -17.07
C GLY A 334 6.35 -25.41 -16.20
N HIS A 335 7.66 -25.59 -16.10
CA HIS A 335 8.30 -26.59 -15.23
C HIS A 335 9.70 -26.13 -14.80
N PHE A 336 10.07 -26.45 -13.57
CA PHE A 336 11.40 -26.23 -13.02
C PHE A 336 12.35 -27.33 -13.47
N ASN A 337 13.62 -26.99 -13.74
CA ASN A 337 14.67 -27.99 -13.84
C ASN A 337 15.02 -28.54 -12.45
N GLU A 338 15.88 -29.55 -12.39
CA GLU A 338 16.24 -30.21 -11.14
C GLU A 338 16.88 -29.25 -10.13
N GLY A 339 17.83 -28.40 -10.59
CA GLY A 339 18.48 -27.42 -9.72
C GLY A 339 17.52 -26.36 -9.19
N GLN A 340 16.66 -25.82 -10.05
CA GLN A 340 15.65 -24.85 -9.65
C GLN A 340 14.66 -25.45 -8.65
N ARG A 341 14.24 -26.72 -8.86
CA ARG A 341 13.36 -27.42 -7.96
C ARG A 341 13.96 -27.59 -6.57
N GLU A 342 15.19 -28.10 -6.48
CA GLU A 342 15.88 -28.27 -5.20
C GLU A 342 16.12 -26.93 -4.51
N THR A 343 16.45 -25.87 -5.25
CA THR A 343 16.58 -24.51 -4.72
C THR A 343 15.25 -23.99 -4.13
N MET A 344 14.12 -24.20 -4.84
CA MET A 344 12.79 -23.82 -4.34
C MET A 344 12.38 -24.64 -3.11
N GLU A 345 12.70 -25.92 -3.06
CA GLU A 345 12.45 -26.78 -1.90
C GLU A 345 13.23 -26.29 -0.67
N LEU A 346 14.49 -25.92 -0.85
CA LEU A 346 15.31 -25.32 0.24
C LEU A 346 14.73 -23.98 0.69
N LEU A 347 14.37 -23.09 -0.25
CA LEU A 347 13.78 -21.79 0.03
C LEU A 347 12.46 -21.93 0.80
N ASN A 348 11.56 -22.79 0.33
CA ASN A 348 10.28 -23.05 0.97
C ASN A 348 10.43 -23.60 2.39
N GLY A 349 11.40 -24.48 2.62
CA GLY A 349 11.70 -24.99 3.94
C GLY A 349 12.24 -23.91 4.87
N ALA A 350 13.14 -23.05 4.39
CA ALA A 350 13.65 -21.91 5.15
C ALA A 350 12.54 -20.88 5.44
N TYR A 351 11.69 -20.60 4.45
CA TYR A 351 10.51 -19.75 4.61
C TYR A 351 9.56 -20.29 5.69
N GLN A 352 9.20 -21.59 5.61
CA GLN A 352 8.29 -22.20 6.59
C GLN A 352 8.87 -22.16 8.00
N ALA A 353 10.19 -22.41 8.17
CA ALA A 353 10.85 -22.33 9.47
C ALA A 353 10.79 -20.90 10.05
N GLY A 354 10.96 -19.87 9.21
CA GLY A 354 10.78 -18.48 9.60
C GLY A 354 9.34 -18.15 9.97
N LEU A 355 8.39 -18.60 9.16
CA LEU A 355 6.95 -18.40 9.36
C LEU A 355 6.50 -19.03 10.70
N ASP A 356 6.95 -20.23 11.04
CA ASP A 356 6.65 -20.92 12.32
C ASP A 356 7.18 -20.14 13.55
N ALA A 357 8.20 -19.31 13.36
CA ALA A 357 8.70 -18.43 14.40
C ALA A 357 7.87 -17.13 14.54
N MET A 358 6.96 -16.80 13.61
CA MET A 358 6.14 -15.61 13.67
C MET A 358 4.95 -15.77 14.62
N ARG A 359 5.10 -15.30 15.85
CA ARG A 359 4.09 -15.38 16.91
C ARG A 359 4.25 -14.23 17.90
N PRO A 360 3.25 -13.94 18.75
CA PRO A 360 3.37 -12.91 19.77
C PRO A 360 4.60 -13.13 20.66
N GLY A 361 5.37 -12.06 20.89
CA GLY A 361 6.60 -12.07 21.68
C GLY A 361 7.87 -12.40 20.90
N SER A 362 7.78 -12.92 19.68
CA SER A 362 8.93 -13.11 18.79
C SER A 362 9.41 -11.79 18.21
N THR A 363 10.61 -11.82 17.64
CA THR A 363 11.26 -10.68 16.99
C THR A 363 11.63 -11.02 15.54
N PRO A 364 11.89 -10.03 14.68
CA PRO A 364 12.44 -10.27 13.34
C PRO A 364 13.70 -11.16 13.36
N LYS A 365 14.55 -11.00 14.37
CA LYS A 365 15.77 -11.82 14.54
C LYS A 365 15.47 -13.30 14.78
N ASP A 366 14.35 -13.61 15.45
CA ASP A 366 13.96 -15.00 15.69
C ASP A 366 13.51 -15.66 14.39
N VAL A 367 12.77 -14.94 13.55
CA VAL A 367 12.36 -15.38 12.20
C VAL A 367 13.60 -15.69 11.35
N PHE A 368 14.52 -14.74 11.25
CA PHE A 368 15.75 -14.91 10.44
C PHE A 368 16.62 -16.06 10.97
N ARG A 369 16.76 -16.17 12.27
CA ARG A 369 17.52 -17.28 12.88
C ARG A 369 16.91 -18.64 12.55
N ALA A 370 15.59 -18.76 12.58
CA ALA A 370 14.90 -20.00 12.25
C ALA A 370 15.14 -20.39 10.78
N SER A 371 15.00 -19.47 9.86
CA SER A 371 15.24 -19.68 8.43
C SER A 371 16.69 -20.09 8.15
N LEU A 372 17.66 -19.38 8.73
CA LEU A 372 19.08 -19.69 8.56
C LEU A 372 19.46 -21.04 9.18
N SER A 373 18.88 -21.35 10.35
CA SER A 373 19.12 -22.65 10.99
C SER A 373 18.62 -23.80 10.11
N TYR A 374 17.49 -23.61 9.42
CA TYR A 374 16.99 -24.58 8.46
C TYR A 374 17.98 -24.80 7.32
N ILE A 375 18.48 -23.73 6.69
CA ILE A 375 19.46 -23.81 5.60
C ILE A 375 20.74 -24.53 6.08
N GLN A 376 21.28 -24.14 7.25
CA GLN A 376 22.47 -24.76 7.84
C GLN A 376 22.33 -26.27 8.05
N GLN A 377 21.13 -26.72 8.47
CA GLN A 377 20.86 -28.13 8.72
C GLN A 377 20.71 -28.96 7.43
N HIS A 378 20.25 -28.32 6.34
CA HIS A 378 19.92 -29.02 5.08
C HIS A 378 20.97 -28.89 4.00
N GLN A 379 21.88 -27.89 4.07
CA GLN A 379 22.87 -27.60 3.03
C GLN A 379 23.76 -28.80 2.65
N ALA A 380 24.13 -29.64 3.63
CA ALA A 380 24.96 -30.82 3.38
C ALA A 380 24.27 -31.92 2.55
N GLY A 381 22.95 -31.91 2.52
CA GLY A 381 22.12 -32.86 1.75
C GLY A 381 21.87 -32.45 0.31
N LEU A 382 22.17 -31.20 -0.07
CA LEU A 382 21.89 -30.68 -1.42
C LEU A 382 22.72 -31.40 -2.49
N GLN A 383 22.08 -31.72 -3.61
CA GLN A 383 22.71 -32.46 -4.68
C GLN A 383 23.19 -31.56 -5.81
N THR A 384 22.40 -30.57 -6.21
CA THR A 384 22.68 -29.71 -7.35
C THR A 384 23.64 -28.55 -7.00
N ALA A 385 24.41 -28.10 -7.99
CA ALA A 385 25.29 -26.96 -7.83
C ALA A 385 24.51 -25.67 -7.53
N LEU A 386 23.35 -25.51 -8.16
CA LEU A 386 22.48 -24.34 -8.01
C LEU A 386 21.97 -24.19 -6.57
N ALA A 387 21.44 -25.27 -5.98
CA ALA A 387 20.95 -25.24 -4.61
C ALA A 387 22.08 -25.03 -3.57
N LYS A 388 23.28 -25.56 -3.84
CA LYS A 388 24.46 -25.31 -2.99
C LYS A 388 24.89 -23.84 -3.03
N GLU A 389 24.94 -23.25 -4.22
CA GLU A 389 25.23 -21.82 -4.41
C GLU A 389 24.20 -20.95 -3.70
N ALA A 390 22.89 -21.24 -3.85
CA ALA A 390 21.80 -20.56 -3.18
C ALA A 390 21.91 -20.64 -1.64
N ALA A 391 22.25 -21.81 -1.11
CA ALA A 391 22.47 -21.98 0.33
C ALA A 391 23.67 -21.15 0.84
N GLU A 392 24.77 -21.16 0.11
CA GLU A 392 25.97 -20.37 0.46
C GLU A 392 25.70 -18.87 0.42
N ASP A 393 24.99 -18.40 -0.60
CA ASP A 393 24.62 -16.98 -0.75
C ASP A 393 23.69 -16.56 0.39
N ALA A 394 22.62 -17.30 0.66
CA ALA A 394 21.67 -17.01 1.72
C ALA A 394 22.32 -16.96 3.12
N LEU A 395 23.31 -17.83 3.38
CA LEU A 395 24.03 -17.83 4.65
C LEU A 395 25.03 -16.66 4.81
N LYS A 396 25.48 -16.06 3.70
CA LYS A 396 26.39 -14.91 3.70
C LYS A 396 25.66 -13.58 3.77
N HIS A 397 24.57 -13.47 3.01
CA HIS A 397 23.85 -12.22 2.77
C HIS A 397 22.51 -12.18 3.51
N LEU A 398 22.44 -12.47 4.72
CA LEU A 398 21.34 -12.42 5.72
C LEU A 398 20.16 -11.46 5.46
N GLY A 399 19.71 -11.32 4.22
CA GLY A 399 18.65 -10.41 3.86
C GLY A 399 17.36 -11.16 3.55
N PHE A 400 16.58 -11.46 4.60
CA PHE A 400 15.17 -11.79 4.40
C PHE A 400 14.36 -10.53 4.68
N PRO A 401 13.89 -9.79 3.67
CA PRO A 401 13.05 -8.64 3.91
C PRO A 401 11.82 -9.04 4.73
N LEU A 402 11.52 -8.20 5.70
CA LEU A 402 10.34 -8.31 6.55
C LEU A 402 9.90 -6.89 6.89
N HIS A 403 8.74 -6.48 6.42
CA HIS A 403 8.20 -5.15 6.67
C HIS A 403 6.74 -5.19 7.09
N GLY A 404 6.26 -4.12 7.72
CA GLY A 404 4.83 -3.93 7.98
C GLY A 404 4.08 -3.64 6.70
N LEU A 405 2.80 -3.98 6.66
CA LEU A 405 1.89 -3.70 5.57
C LEU A 405 0.59 -3.09 6.10
N GLY A 406 0.07 -2.09 5.40
CA GLY A 406 -1.18 -1.43 5.76
C GLY A 406 -1.65 -0.46 4.69
N VAL A 407 -1.76 0.82 5.06
CA VAL A 407 -2.02 1.91 4.11
C VAL A 407 -0.76 2.30 3.33
N ASP A 408 0.42 1.90 3.81
CA ASP A 408 1.69 2.00 3.11
C ASP A 408 2.23 0.61 2.76
N MET A 409 2.95 0.50 1.64
CA MET A 409 3.60 -0.73 1.21
C MET A 409 4.67 -1.22 2.18
N ALA A 410 5.43 -0.31 2.79
CA ALA A 410 6.43 -0.65 3.78
C ALA A 410 6.21 0.20 5.03
N GLU A 411 5.32 -0.27 5.89
CA GLU A 411 5.24 0.20 7.27
C GLU A 411 6.43 -0.34 8.07
N GLY A 412 6.69 0.24 9.23
CA GLY A 412 7.80 -0.17 10.07
C GLY A 412 7.64 -1.62 10.58
N THR A 413 8.74 -2.31 10.68
CA THR A 413 8.77 -3.65 11.27
C THR A 413 8.79 -3.56 12.80
N PRO A 414 7.81 -4.12 13.51
CA PRO A 414 7.78 -4.05 14.97
C PRO A 414 8.97 -4.79 15.58
N LYS A 415 9.55 -4.22 16.64
CA LYS A 415 10.68 -4.84 17.35
C LYS A 415 10.31 -6.16 18.01
N ILE A 416 9.07 -6.25 18.49
CA ILE A 416 8.48 -7.45 19.11
C ILE A 416 7.09 -7.61 18.50
N PHE A 417 6.81 -8.78 17.98
CA PHE A 417 5.51 -9.06 17.36
C PHE A 417 4.40 -9.13 18.40
N GLN A 418 3.27 -8.55 18.05
CA GLN A 418 2.06 -8.53 18.84
C GLN A 418 0.88 -9.00 17.99
N LYS A 419 -0.14 -9.53 18.64
CA LYS A 419 -1.43 -9.80 17.97
C LYS A 419 -1.92 -8.55 17.25
N GLY A 420 -2.24 -8.67 15.96
CA GLY A 420 -2.71 -7.58 15.11
C GLY A 420 -1.62 -6.95 14.24
N ASN A 421 -0.34 -7.30 14.41
CA ASN A 421 0.66 -6.93 13.41
C ASN A 421 0.38 -7.65 12.09
N VAL A 422 0.51 -6.93 10.97
CA VAL A 422 0.48 -7.47 9.61
C VAL A 422 1.80 -7.16 8.94
N LEU A 423 2.43 -8.20 8.41
CA LEU A 423 3.80 -8.17 7.91
C LEU A 423 3.88 -8.89 6.56
N CYS A 424 4.68 -8.38 5.63
CA CYS A 424 5.17 -9.14 4.50
C CYS A 424 6.45 -9.86 4.89
N TYR A 425 6.53 -11.15 4.58
CA TYR A 425 7.73 -11.96 4.80
C TYR A 425 8.16 -12.57 3.47
N GLU A 426 9.33 -12.15 2.97
CA GLU A 426 9.70 -12.28 1.57
C GLU A 426 11.16 -12.75 1.35
N PRO A 427 11.55 -13.96 1.79
CA PRO A 427 12.90 -14.47 1.54
C PRO A 427 13.19 -14.63 0.05
N LEU A 428 14.40 -14.18 -0.34
CA LEU A 428 14.93 -14.24 -1.68
C LEU A 428 16.29 -14.94 -1.67
N PHE A 429 16.46 -15.96 -2.54
CA PHE A 429 17.75 -16.59 -2.80
C PHE A 429 18.25 -16.18 -4.18
N THR A 430 19.55 -16.00 -4.31
CA THR A 430 20.24 -15.71 -5.56
C THR A 430 21.22 -16.84 -5.88
N ALA A 431 21.11 -17.43 -7.07
CA ALA A 431 22.03 -18.47 -7.55
C ALA A 431 21.94 -18.62 -9.06
N GLY A 432 23.06 -18.96 -9.72
CA GLY A 432 23.10 -19.21 -11.15
C GLY A 432 22.68 -18.03 -12.02
N GLY A 433 22.72 -16.81 -11.51
CA GLY A 433 22.21 -15.61 -12.19
C GLY A 433 20.69 -15.50 -12.22
N GLU A 434 19.98 -16.18 -11.32
CA GLU A 434 18.53 -16.13 -11.15
C GLU A 434 18.16 -15.78 -9.70
N GLY A 435 16.93 -15.29 -9.47
CA GLY A 435 16.37 -15.04 -8.16
C GLY A 435 15.19 -15.98 -7.86
N PHE A 436 15.21 -16.57 -6.67
CA PHE A 436 14.17 -17.48 -6.15
C PHE A 436 13.48 -16.83 -4.97
N PHE A 437 12.17 -16.69 -5.04
CA PHE A 437 11.39 -15.80 -4.18
C PHE A 437 10.08 -16.45 -3.73
N VAL A 438 9.74 -16.23 -2.49
CA VAL A 438 8.42 -16.53 -1.91
C VAL A 438 8.06 -15.42 -0.96
N GLU A 439 6.83 -14.96 -1.03
CA GLU A 439 6.31 -13.91 -0.17
C GLU A 439 4.85 -14.12 0.16
N ASP A 440 4.50 -13.82 1.40
CA ASP A 440 3.11 -13.75 1.87
C ASP A 440 2.90 -12.62 2.85
N THR A 441 1.66 -12.10 2.86
CA THR A 441 1.17 -11.20 3.89
C THR A 441 0.70 -12.01 5.11
N VAL A 442 1.30 -11.76 6.26
CA VAL A 442 1.16 -12.55 7.49
C VAL A 442 0.56 -11.71 8.61
N LEU A 443 -0.56 -12.14 9.16
CA LEU A 443 -1.17 -11.58 10.37
C LEU A 443 -0.65 -12.33 11.61
N ILE A 444 -0.13 -11.63 12.60
CA ILE A 444 0.16 -12.19 13.91
C ILE A 444 -1.15 -12.34 14.68
N THR A 445 -1.51 -13.59 15.02
CA THR A 445 -2.71 -13.94 15.79
C THR A 445 -2.42 -14.02 17.29
N ALA A 446 -3.37 -14.44 18.11
CA ALA A 446 -3.15 -14.60 19.55
C ALA A 446 -2.16 -15.74 19.89
N GLU A 447 -2.11 -16.77 19.03
CA GLU A 447 -1.38 -18.02 19.32
C GLU A 447 -0.25 -18.31 18.32
N GLY A 448 -0.17 -17.57 17.22
CA GLY A 448 0.80 -17.78 16.16
C GLY A 448 0.62 -16.77 15.03
N HIS A 449 0.42 -17.27 13.83
CA HIS A 449 0.21 -16.44 12.63
C HIS A 449 -0.91 -17.00 11.75
N GLU A 450 -1.35 -16.16 10.81
CA GLU A 450 -2.28 -16.49 9.74
C GLU A 450 -1.79 -15.82 8.45
N ILE A 451 -1.77 -16.55 7.34
CA ILE A 451 -1.51 -15.97 6.02
C ILE A 451 -2.79 -15.34 5.52
N ILE A 452 -2.76 -14.03 5.23
CA ILE A 452 -3.93 -13.26 4.79
C ILE A 452 -4.28 -13.56 3.33
N ASN A 453 -3.28 -13.61 2.45
CA ASN A 453 -3.49 -13.99 1.06
C ASN A 453 -3.93 -15.45 0.99
N LEU A 454 -4.84 -15.74 0.07
CA LEU A 454 -5.36 -17.08 -0.11
C LEU A 454 -4.22 -18.05 -0.42
N ALA A 455 -4.43 -19.32 -0.12
CA ALA A 455 -3.39 -20.35 -0.20
C ALA A 455 -2.80 -20.48 -1.61
N LEU A 456 -1.78 -19.72 -1.92
CA LEU A 456 -0.99 -19.87 -3.13
C LEU A 456 -0.04 -21.06 -2.97
N PRO A 457 0.21 -21.81 -4.04
CA PRO A 457 1.09 -22.98 -3.98
C PRO A 457 2.54 -22.56 -3.66
N TYR A 458 3.22 -23.37 -2.86
CA TYR A 458 4.66 -23.25 -2.58
C TYR A 458 5.46 -24.33 -3.29
N ALA A 459 4.95 -25.55 -3.30
CA ALA A 459 5.67 -26.67 -3.85
C ALA A 459 5.83 -26.51 -5.38
N PRO A 460 7.04 -26.74 -5.93
CA PRO A 460 7.27 -26.63 -7.37
C PRO A 460 6.25 -27.37 -8.22
N GLN A 461 5.87 -28.58 -7.82
CA GLN A 461 4.89 -29.41 -8.53
C GLN A 461 3.48 -28.79 -8.56
N GLU A 462 3.10 -28.09 -7.48
CA GLU A 462 1.80 -27.43 -7.40
C GLU A 462 1.78 -26.14 -8.24
N ILE A 463 2.89 -25.40 -8.28
CA ILE A 463 3.06 -24.23 -9.16
C ILE A 463 2.95 -24.67 -10.63
N GLU A 464 3.70 -25.70 -11.03
CA GLU A 464 3.66 -26.26 -12.38
C GLU A 464 2.25 -26.73 -12.79
N LYS A 465 1.55 -27.39 -11.86
CA LYS A 465 0.16 -27.82 -12.07
C LYS A 465 -0.78 -26.64 -12.28
N SER A 466 -0.60 -25.58 -11.49
CA SER A 466 -1.46 -24.38 -11.54
C SER A 466 -1.27 -23.59 -12.84
N MET A 467 -0.05 -23.51 -13.38
CA MET A 467 0.24 -22.88 -14.68
C MET A 467 -0.50 -23.57 -15.83
N ASN A 468 -0.75 -24.87 -15.73
CA ASN A 468 -1.44 -25.67 -16.77
C ASN A 468 -2.97 -25.67 -16.62
N GLN A 469 -3.52 -25.07 -15.56
CA GLN A 469 -4.96 -24.93 -15.39
C GLN A 469 -5.46 -23.72 -16.18
N LYS A 470 -6.62 -23.86 -16.83
CA LYS A 470 -7.26 -22.70 -17.47
C LYS A 470 -7.66 -21.68 -16.38
N PRO A 471 -7.55 -20.37 -16.66
CA PRO A 471 -8.11 -19.35 -15.77
C PRO A 471 -9.55 -19.69 -15.42
N ARG A 472 -9.87 -19.65 -14.12
CA ARG A 472 -11.24 -19.86 -13.63
C ARG A 472 -12.10 -18.64 -13.85
#